data_ca17926cc9d1347b4caf8c55b65f67da
#
_entry.id   ca17926cc9d1347b4caf8c55b65f67da
#
_cell.length_a   1.000
_cell.length_b   1.000
_cell.length_c   1.000
_cell.angle_alpha   90.00
_cell.angle_beta   90.00
_cell.angle_gamma   90.00
#
_symmetry.space_group_name_H-M   'P 1'
#
loop_
_entity.id
_entity.type
_entity.pdbx_description
1 polymer ?
#
loop_
_entity_poly.entity_id
_entity_poly.type
_entity_poly.pdbx_seq_one_letter_code
_entity_poly.pdbx_strand_id
1 'polypeptide(L)'
;MNISSGKLLGLRRLADKSGIFKIVAVDQRPPIQNIIKSILGVDEAPWEDVSKVKRVLAESLAEESSAILMDPLFAWPAANSVLRNDQGLMLTLEHAEYEETPRGRLSKIIPEWNVSKIKRAGADGVKLLAWYRPDSGKEVLEHQKNFVKQIGDECVRYDIPFLLELLVYPFLDESLEFLKLNKSMLVQESVSEFADPKYSVDLFKLENPVNDSDLLSKDGLNTESIQKIFDELGQISGRPWVMLSAGASADNFRKILQYAFRAGASGFLAGRAIWWESFVNNFPEIDQIRKSLELDGVKYMREINDLSTQHANPWTSHPLYDSSVQMQYSTRDFAKLYGEF
;
A
#
# COMPACT_ATOMS: atom_id res chain seq x y z
N MET A 1 -13.56 -17.43 8.77
CA MET A 1 -12.74 -16.88 9.88
C MET A 1 -13.46 -15.69 10.50
N ASN A 2 -13.51 -15.59 11.84
CA ASN A 2 -14.08 -14.42 12.51
C ASN A 2 -13.02 -13.33 12.65
N ILE A 3 -13.44 -12.07 12.50
CA ILE A 3 -12.59 -10.89 12.60
C ILE A 3 -12.95 -10.09 13.85
N SER A 4 -11.98 -9.51 14.54
CA SER A 4 -12.20 -8.66 15.70
C SER A 4 -12.95 -7.37 15.34
N SER A 5 -13.60 -6.74 16.31
CA SER A 5 -14.48 -5.58 16.09
C SER A 5 -13.75 -4.39 15.46
N GLY A 6 -12.57 -4.03 15.98
CA GLY A 6 -11.81 -2.90 15.49
C GLY A 6 -11.25 -3.14 14.10
N LYS A 7 -10.73 -4.37 13.82
CA LYS A 7 -10.27 -4.74 12.47
C LYS A 7 -11.42 -4.75 11.46
N LEU A 8 -12.58 -5.29 11.82
CA LEU A 8 -13.76 -5.29 10.95
C LEU A 8 -14.20 -3.87 10.58
N LEU A 9 -14.30 -2.99 11.58
CA LEU A 9 -14.68 -1.60 11.35
C LEU A 9 -13.64 -0.87 10.50
N GLY A 10 -12.35 -1.04 10.81
CA GLY A 10 -11.27 -0.41 10.05
C GLY A 10 -11.26 -0.84 8.59
N LEU A 11 -11.35 -2.15 8.28
CA LEU A 11 -11.42 -2.62 6.90
C LEU A 11 -12.65 -2.08 6.15
N ARG A 12 -13.81 -2.00 6.81
CA ARG A 12 -15.01 -1.39 6.23
C ARG A 12 -14.84 0.08 5.90
N ARG A 13 -14.14 0.84 6.76
CA ARG A 13 -13.90 2.27 6.54
C ARG A 13 -12.82 2.52 5.48
N LEU A 14 -11.87 1.61 5.31
CA LEU A 14 -10.85 1.69 4.26
C LEU A 14 -11.40 1.36 2.86
N ALA A 15 -12.47 0.56 2.78
CA ALA A 15 -13.12 0.17 1.53
C ALA A 15 -14.32 1.09 1.21
N ASP A 16 -14.76 1.06 -0.05
CA ASP A 16 -16.03 1.66 -0.43
C ASP A 16 -17.23 0.78 0.02
N LYS A 17 -18.45 1.24 -0.26
CA LYS A 17 -19.69 0.54 0.11
C LYS A 17 -19.82 -0.86 -0.51
N SER A 18 -19.11 -1.12 -1.59
CA SER A 18 -19.06 -2.42 -2.25
C SER A 18 -17.98 -3.35 -1.70
N GLY A 19 -17.18 -2.88 -0.73
CA GLY A 19 -16.06 -3.63 -0.17
C GLY A 19 -14.80 -3.60 -1.04
N ILE A 20 -14.67 -2.61 -1.92
CA ILE A 20 -13.51 -2.42 -2.81
C ILE A 20 -12.60 -1.34 -2.25
N PHE A 21 -11.30 -1.61 -2.20
CA PHE A 21 -10.31 -0.62 -1.77
C PHE A 21 -9.90 0.27 -2.94
N LYS A 22 -10.18 1.57 -2.84
CA LYS A 22 -9.82 2.62 -3.79
C LYS A 22 -8.97 3.65 -3.05
N ILE A 23 -7.74 3.29 -2.70
CA ILE A 23 -6.92 4.04 -1.76
C ILE A 23 -5.87 4.87 -2.49
N VAL A 24 -5.85 6.18 -2.20
CA VAL A 24 -4.80 7.09 -2.66
C VAL A 24 -3.66 7.13 -1.65
N ALA A 25 -2.43 6.97 -2.14
CA ALA A 25 -1.21 7.06 -1.33
C ALA A 25 -0.52 8.41 -1.52
N VAL A 26 -0.34 9.14 -0.42
CA VAL A 26 0.47 10.37 -0.32
C VAL A 26 1.57 10.24 0.74
N ASP A 27 1.93 8.99 1.09
CA ASP A 27 2.92 8.67 2.12
C ASP A 27 4.38 8.72 1.62
N GLN A 28 4.63 8.87 0.32
CA GLN A 28 5.96 8.95 -0.26
C GLN A 28 6.72 10.16 0.29
N ARG A 29 7.95 9.95 0.80
CA ARG A 29 8.81 11.00 1.38
C ARG A 29 10.01 11.30 0.48
N PRO A 30 11.00 10.41 0.29
CA PRO A 30 12.16 10.71 -0.54
C PRO A 30 11.84 11.08 -1.99
N PRO A 31 10.89 10.44 -2.70
CA PRO A 31 10.58 10.84 -4.06
C PRO A 31 10.11 12.30 -4.18
N ILE A 32 9.25 12.77 -3.26
CA ILE A 32 8.77 14.15 -3.26
C ILE A 32 9.89 15.11 -2.83
N GLN A 33 10.60 14.79 -1.74
CA GLN A 33 11.70 15.60 -1.24
C GLN A 33 12.81 15.81 -2.26
N ASN A 34 13.18 14.75 -3.01
CA ASN A 34 14.24 14.82 -4.01
C ASN A 34 13.89 15.75 -5.17
N ILE A 35 12.64 15.76 -5.63
CA ILE A 35 12.17 16.69 -6.66
C ILE A 35 12.21 18.14 -6.13
N ILE A 36 11.69 18.38 -4.93
CA ILE A 36 11.68 19.71 -4.29
C ILE A 36 13.12 20.22 -4.12
N LYS A 37 14.02 19.39 -3.60
CA LYS A 37 15.44 19.73 -3.45
C LYS A 37 16.08 20.11 -4.77
N SER A 38 15.84 19.31 -5.81
CA SER A 38 16.40 19.54 -7.14
C SER A 38 15.91 20.86 -7.76
N ILE A 39 14.61 21.16 -7.63
CA ILE A 39 14.01 22.36 -8.23
C ILE A 39 14.42 23.63 -7.45
N LEU A 40 14.45 23.57 -6.12
CA LEU A 40 14.81 24.72 -5.28
C LEU A 40 16.32 24.93 -5.13
N GLY A 41 17.16 23.96 -5.52
CA GLY A 41 18.62 24.02 -5.37
C GLY A 41 19.05 23.98 -3.89
N VAL A 42 18.38 23.21 -3.04
CA VAL A 42 18.65 23.12 -1.60
C VAL A 42 19.07 21.71 -1.20
N ASP A 43 19.83 21.58 -0.11
CA ASP A 43 20.29 20.28 0.39
C ASP A 43 19.16 19.49 1.07
N GLU A 44 18.23 20.17 1.73
CA GLU A 44 17.07 19.59 2.39
C GLU A 44 15.78 20.24 1.89
N ALA A 45 14.77 19.41 1.62
CA ALA A 45 13.46 19.91 1.22
C ALA A 45 12.77 20.58 2.42
N PRO A 46 12.34 21.86 2.32
CA PRO A 46 11.64 22.53 3.40
C PRO A 46 10.36 21.77 3.78
N TRP A 47 10.11 21.65 5.08
CA TRP A 47 8.91 20.94 5.59
C TRP A 47 7.61 21.51 5.02
N GLU A 48 7.53 22.84 4.94
CA GLU A 48 6.38 23.58 4.44
C GLU A 48 6.06 23.23 2.98
N ASP A 49 7.09 23.09 2.13
CA ASP A 49 6.88 22.80 0.72
C ASP A 49 6.45 21.34 0.51
N VAL A 50 7.09 20.39 1.21
CA VAL A 50 6.67 18.99 1.21
C VAL A 50 5.22 18.87 1.70
N SER A 51 4.88 19.54 2.78
CA SER A 51 3.56 19.52 3.40
C SER A 51 2.49 20.17 2.51
N LYS A 52 2.79 21.30 1.85
CA LYS A 52 1.88 21.93 0.87
C LYS A 52 1.58 21.01 -0.31
N VAL A 53 2.62 20.38 -0.89
CA VAL A 53 2.45 19.41 -1.97
C VAL A 53 1.55 18.27 -1.50
N LYS A 54 1.86 17.63 -0.38
CA LYS A 54 1.05 16.51 0.14
C LYS A 54 -0.39 16.90 0.45
N ARG A 55 -0.59 18.12 0.97
CA ARG A 55 -1.92 18.65 1.21
C ARG A 55 -2.72 18.78 -0.09
N VAL A 56 -2.16 19.40 -1.14
CA VAL A 56 -2.88 19.55 -2.41
C VAL A 56 -3.17 18.22 -3.09
N LEU A 57 -2.24 17.23 -2.99
CA LEU A 57 -2.48 15.88 -3.48
C LEU A 57 -3.68 15.22 -2.77
N ALA A 58 -3.71 15.31 -1.44
CA ALA A 58 -4.81 14.76 -0.65
C ALA A 58 -6.14 15.46 -0.94
N GLU A 59 -6.17 16.79 -0.95
CA GLU A 59 -7.37 17.60 -1.24
C GLU A 59 -7.98 17.28 -2.60
N SER A 60 -7.16 17.24 -3.66
CA SER A 60 -7.66 17.05 -5.02
C SER A 60 -8.19 15.64 -5.28
N LEU A 61 -7.68 14.63 -4.54
CA LEU A 61 -7.99 13.22 -4.79
C LEU A 61 -8.91 12.59 -3.73
N ALA A 62 -9.22 13.33 -2.66
CA ALA A 62 -10.03 12.82 -1.55
C ALA A 62 -11.42 12.33 -2.01
N GLU A 63 -12.12 13.08 -2.85
CA GLU A 63 -13.49 12.72 -3.28
C GLU A 63 -13.56 11.39 -4.04
N GLU A 64 -12.52 11.07 -4.79
CA GLU A 64 -12.50 9.87 -5.63
C GLU A 64 -11.91 8.64 -4.88
N SER A 65 -11.56 8.78 -3.61
CA SER A 65 -10.94 7.69 -2.84
C SER A 65 -11.80 7.18 -1.70
N SER A 66 -11.74 5.85 -1.45
CA SER A 66 -12.37 5.24 -0.26
C SER A 66 -11.59 5.55 1.01
N ALA A 67 -10.27 5.65 0.90
CA ALA A 67 -9.36 5.99 1.99
C ALA A 67 -8.12 6.71 1.46
N ILE A 68 -7.39 7.37 2.36
CA ILE A 68 -6.10 7.99 2.04
C ILE A 68 -5.02 7.40 2.96
N LEU A 69 -3.89 7.00 2.34
CA LEU A 69 -2.68 6.62 3.05
C LEU A 69 -1.77 7.83 3.20
N MET A 70 -1.47 8.22 4.43
CA MET A 70 -0.64 9.38 4.78
C MET A 70 0.56 8.98 5.64
N ASP A 71 1.61 9.80 5.61
CA ASP A 71 2.70 9.73 6.58
C ASP A 71 2.49 10.71 7.75
N PRO A 72 3.04 10.40 8.94
CA PRO A 72 2.86 11.25 10.12
C PRO A 72 3.77 12.49 10.14
N LEU A 73 4.76 12.58 9.23
CA LEU A 73 5.77 13.64 9.27
C LEU A 73 5.34 14.90 8.50
N PHE A 74 4.61 14.73 7.40
CA PHE A 74 4.23 15.81 6.49
C PHE A 74 2.73 15.77 6.15
N ALA A 75 2.23 14.63 5.64
CA ALA A 75 0.88 14.55 5.09
C ALA A 75 -0.19 14.69 6.17
N TRP A 76 -0.14 13.88 7.23
CA TRP A 76 -1.16 13.91 8.27
C TRP A 76 -1.24 15.25 9.02
N PRO A 77 -0.13 15.86 9.46
CA PRO A 77 -0.20 17.19 10.09
C PRO A 77 -0.79 18.27 9.18
N ALA A 78 -0.50 18.24 7.88
CA ALA A 78 -0.93 19.26 6.93
C ALA A 78 -2.33 19.05 6.35
N ALA A 79 -2.79 17.79 6.25
CA ALA A 79 -3.97 17.41 5.49
C ALA A 79 -5.05 16.69 6.33
N ASN A 80 -4.97 16.68 7.67
CA ASN A 80 -5.98 16.01 8.50
C ASN A 80 -7.40 16.55 8.28
N SER A 81 -7.55 17.84 7.98
CA SER A 81 -8.84 18.48 7.73
C SER A 81 -9.44 18.17 6.36
N VAL A 82 -8.72 17.48 5.49
CA VAL A 82 -9.16 17.11 4.13
C VAL A 82 -10.07 15.88 4.14
N LEU A 83 -9.86 14.99 5.13
CA LEU A 83 -10.64 13.76 5.22
C LEU A 83 -12.14 14.03 5.39
N ARG A 84 -12.94 13.37 4.55
CA ARG A 84 -14.39 13.34 4.74
C ARG A 84 -14.77 12.44 5.92
N ASN A 85 -15.96 12.67 6.50
CA ASN A 85 -16.45 11.89 7.64
C ASN A 85 -16.63 10.39 7.33
N ASP A 86 -16.84 10.04 6.06
CA ASP A 86 -17.05 8.68 5.57
C ASP A 86 -15.80 8.03 4.98
N GLN A 87 -14.67 8.73 4.98
CA GLN A 87 -13.42 8.31 4.36
C GLN A 87 -12.48 7.64 5.37
N GLY A 88 -11.85 6.54 4.96
CA GLY A 88 -10.88 5.85 5.78
C GLY A 88 -9.52 6.56 5.84
N LEU A 89 -8.84 6.43 6.97
CA LEU A 89 -7.47 6.89 7.18
C LEU A 89 -6.54 5.71 7.40
N MET A 90 -5.49 5.62 6.61
CA MET A 90 -4.37 4.72 6.86
C MET A 90 -3.10 5.53 7.14
N LEU A 91 -2.34 5.15 8.16
CA LEU A 91 -1.07 5.81 8.48
C LEU A 91 0.10 4.84 8.33
N THR A 92 1.17 5.35 7.71
CA THR A 92 2.41 4.57 7.55
C THR A 92 3.21 4.52 8.83
N LEU A 93 3.85 3.38 9.09
CA LEU A 93 4.65 3.14 10.29
C LEU A 93 6.15 3.15 10.00
N GLU A 94 6.55 2.65 8.82
CA GLU A 94 7.95 2.49 8.46
C GLU A 94 8.66 3.81 8.22
N HIS A 95 9.94 3.85 8.56
CA HIS A 95 10.87 4.89 8.11
C HIS A 95 11.08 4.79 6.59
N ALA A 96 11.26 5.93 5.92
CA ALA A 96 11.48 5.93 4.47
C ALA A 96 12.85 5.37 4.08
N GLU A 97 13.81 5.46 4.99
CA GLU A 97 15.14 4.92 4.83
C GLU A 97 15.24 3.57 5.55
N TYR A 98 16.02 2.70 5.00
CA TYR A 98 16.41 1.40 5.55
C TYR A 98 17.93 1.41 5.82
N GLU A 99 18.38 0.46 6.59
CA GLU A 99 19.82 0.19 6.72
C GLU A 99 20.24 -0.77 5.61
N GLU A 100 21.16 -0.34 4.77
CA GLU A 100 21.70 -1.19 3.70
C GLU A 100 22.82 -2.08 4.26
N THR A 101 22.73 -3.37 4.00
CA THR A 101 23.78 -4.35 4.32
C THR A 101 24.27 -5.05 3.05
N PRO A 102 25.44 -5.67 3.03
CA PRO A 102 25.91 -6.41 1.86
C PRO A 102 24.96 -7.54 1.41
N ARG A 103 24.07 -8.00 2.29
CA ARG A 103 23.17 -9.13 2.04
C ARG A 103 21.70 -8.77 2.17
N GLY A 104 21.36 -7.49 2.11
CA GLY A 104 19.97 -7.02 2.07
C GLY A 104 19.70 -5.80 2.93
N ARG A 105 18.43 -5.46 3.08
CA ARG A 105 17.93 -4.25 3.73
C ARG A 105 17.26 -4.55 5.05
N LEU A 106 17.53 -3.73 6.05
CA LEU A 106 16.85 -3.78 7.35
C LEU A 106 15.86 -2.63 7.43
N SER A 107 14.58 -2.98 7.48
CA SER A 107 13.49 -2.00 7.67
C SER A 107 13.46 -1.52 9.11
N LYS A 108 13.04 -0.28 9.32
CA LYS A 108 12.87 0.34 10.65
C LYS A 108 11.60 1.19 10.70
N ILE A 109 11.09 1.44 11.89
CA ILE A 109 9.96 2.35 12.10
C ILE A 109 10.42 3.81 12.15
N ILE A 110 9.49 4.75 11.93
CA ILE A 110 9.71 6.17 12.19
C ILE A 110 9.99 6.34 13.69
N PRO A 111 11.05 7.08 14.08
CA PRO A 111 11.35 7.34 15.49
C PRO A 111 10.14 7.92 16.24
N GLU A 112 9.93 7.47 17.46
CA GLU A 112 8.84 7.90 18.34
C GLU A 112 7.41 7.65 17.79
N TRP A 113 7.26 6.88 16.70
CA TRP A 113 6.00 6.51 16.09
C TRP A 113 5.74 5.01 16.22
N ASN A 114 4.52 4.62 16.59
CA ASN A 114 4.16 3.22 16.81
C ASN A 114 2.66 2.97 16.57
N VAL A 115 2.24 1.71 16.60
CA VAL A 115 0.85 1.29 16.36
C VAL A 115 -0.14 1.95 17.33
N SER A 116 0.25 2.09 18.62
CA SER A 116 -0.59 2.77 19.62
C SER A 116 -0.88 4.23 19.25
N LYS A 117 0.15 4.96 18.80
CA LYS A 117 -0.01 6.35 18.34
C LYS A 117 -0.87 6.45 17.09
N ILE A 118 -0.70 5.52 16.13
CA ILE A 118 -1.53 5.43 14.92
C ILE A 118 -3.01 5.23 15.32
N LYS A 119 -3.30 4.30 16.21
CA LYS A 119 -4.66 4.07 16.72
C LYS A 119 -5.23 5.31 17.40
N ARG A 120 -4.44 5.97 18.27
CA ARG A 120 -4.85 7.20 18.96
C ARG A 120 -5.03 8.41 18.04
N ALA A 121 -4.33 8.45 16.91
CA ALA A 121 -4.54 9.45 15.86
C ALA A 121 -5.85 9.26 15.09
N GLY A 122 -6.60 8.19 15.35
CA GLY A 122 -7.89 7.90 14.74
C GLY A 122 -7.80 7.13 13.42
N ALA A 123 -6.64 6.55 13.11
CA ALA A 123 -6.49 5.77 11.88
C ALA A 123 -7.29 4.46 11.91
N ASP A 124 -7.78 4.07 10.75
CA ASP A 124 -8.52 2.86 10.48
C ASP A 124 -7.63 1.68 10.09
N GLY A 125 -6.35 1.94 9.79
CA GLY A 125 -5.37 0.90 9.47
C GLY A 125 -3.93 1.37 9.62
N VAL A 126 -3.06 0.42 9.89
CA VAL A 126 -1.59 0.58 9.90
C VAL A 126 -1.03 0.06 8.59
N LYS A 127 -0.18 0.84 7.92
CA LYS A 127 0.59 0.36 6.77
C LYS A 127 2.06 0.23 7.17
N LEU A 128 2.65 -0.91 6.83
CA LEU A 128 4.07 -1.18 6.94
C LEU A 128 4.62 -1.59 5.59
N LEU A 129 5.69 -0.94 5.12
CA LEU A 129 6.53 -1.44 4.04
C LEU A 129 7.68 -2.26 4.64
N ALA A 130 7.82 -3.49 4.20
CA ALA A 130 8.99 -4.32 4.45
C ALA A 130 9.73 -4.58 3.13
N TRP A 131 11.00 -4.19 3.08
CA TRP A 131 11.91 -4.61 2.02
C TRP A 131 12.29 -6.06 2.26
N TYR A 132 11.82 -6.98 1.41
CA TYR A 132 12.06 -8.40 1.65
C TYR A 132 12.46 -9.13 0.37
N ARG A 133 13.47 -9.98 0.52
CA ARG A 133 13.89 -10.94 -0.51
C ARG A 133 14.20 -12.27 0.17
N PRO A 134 13.64 -13.38 -0.33
CA PRO A 134 13.82 -14.70 0.27
C PRO A 134 15.27 -15.19 0.25
N ASP A 135 16.09 -14.71 -0.68
CA ASP A 135 17.50 -15.02 -0.87
C ASP A 135 18.47 -14.05 -0.15
N SER A 136 17.94 -13.19 0.73
CA SER A 136 18.75 -12.33 1.61
C SER A 136 19.56 -13.12 2.63
N GLY A 137 20.55 -12.46 3.26
CA GLY A 137 21.33 -13.06 4.34
C GLY A 137 20.45 -13.47 5.53
N LYS A 138 20.85 -14.54 6.23
CA LYS A 138 20.08 -15.10 7.34
C LYS A 138 19.69 -14.05 8.39
N GLU A 139 20.61 -13.18 8.78
CA GLU A 139 20.38 -12.12 9.77
C GLU A 139 19.34 -11.10 9.27
N VAL A 140 19.39 -10.75 7.97
CA VAL A 140 18.40 -9.87 7.34
C VAL A 140 17.02 -10.53 7.35
N LEU A 141 16.93 -11.80 6.97
CA LEU A 141 15.68 -12.55 6.99
C LEU A 141 15.08 -12.62 8.40
N GLU A 142 15.89 -12.95 9.40
CA GLU A 142 15.44 -13.02 10.80
C GLU A 142 14.95 -11.63 11.29
N HIS A 143 15.71 -10.57 10.99
CA HIS A 143 15.31 -9.20 11.32
C HIS A 143 13.95 -8.86 10.72
N GLN A 144 13.79 -9.02 9.40
CA GLN A 144 12.57 -8.65 8.69
C GLN A 144 11.36 -9.46 9.16
N LYS A 145 11.52 -10.77 9.39
CA LYS A 145 10.47 -11.65 9.92
C LYS A 145 10.03 -11.23 11.33
N ASN A 146 11.00 -10.99 12.22
CA ASN A 146 10.71 -10.54 13.58
C ASN A 146 10.07 -9.15 13.59
N PHE A 147 10.56 -8.24 12.74
CA PHE A 147 10.02 -6.89 12.59
C PHE A 147 8.54 -6.92 12.18
N VAL A 148 8.21 -7.64 11.11
CA VAL A 148 6.81 -7.77 10.64
C VAL A 148 5.94 -8.45 11.70
N LYS A 149 6.44 -9.52 12.33
CA LYS A 149 5.70 -10.22 13.37
C LYS A 149 5.38 -9.32 14.56
N GLN A 150 6.35 -8.56 15.07
CA GLN A 150 6.15 -7.64 16.18
C GLN A 150 5.05 -6.61 15.85
N ILE A 151 5.06 -6.04 14.65
CA ILE A 151 4.03 -5.07 14.23
C ILE A 151 2.67 -5.74 14.10
N GLY A 152 2.60 -6.96 13.56
CA GLY A 152 1.38 -7.75 13.51
C GLY A 152 0.78 -8.02 14.90
N ASP A 153 1.63 -8.40 15.87
CA ASP A 153 1.21 -8.61 17.26
C ASP A 153 0.68 -7.32 17.91
N GLU A 154 1.33 -6.16 17.64
CA GLU A 154 0.83 -4.86 18.08
C GLU A 154 -0.52 -4.49 17.43
N CYS A 155 -0.69 -4.77 16.13
CA CYS A 155 -1.95 -4.53 15.43
C CYS A 155 -3.09 -5.43 15.96
N VAL A 156 -2.79 -6.65 16.40
CA VAL A 156 -3.76 -7.49 17.13
C VAL A 156 -4.08 -6.87 18.47
N ARG A 157 -3.07 -6.47 19.24
CA ARG A 157 -3.24 -5.87 20.57
C ARG A 157 -4.11 -4.62 20.53
N TYR A 158 -3.91 -3.72 19.57
CA TYR A 158 -4.66 -2.46 19.45
C TYR A 158 -5.92 -2.58 18.58
N ASP A 159 -6.27 -3.79 18.18
CA ASP A 159 -7.43 -4.10 17.33
C ASP A 159 -7.58 -3.14 16.16
N ILE A 160 -6.52 -3.11 15.30
CA ILE A 160 -6.44 -2.27 14.12
C ILE A 160 -5.97 -3.10 12.92
N PRO A 161 -6.55 -2.92 11.72
CA PRO A 161 -6.09 -3.59 10.52
C PRO A 161 -4.60 -3.37 10.22
N PHE A 162 -3.92 -4.44 9.86
CA PHE A 162 -2.53 -4.44 9.44
C PHE A 162 -2.41 -4.67 7.93
N LEU A 163 -1.98 -3.63 7.21
CA LEU A 163 -1.61 -3.72 5.80
C LEU A 163 -0.09 -3.86 5.67
N LEU A 164 0.34 -4.96 5.05
CA LEU A 164 1.73 -5.21 4.74
C LEU A 164 2.03 -4.96 3.26
N GLU A 165 2.91 -4.02 2.98
CA GLU A 165 3.49 -3.77 1.67
C GLU A 165 4.82 -4.50 1.56
N LEU A 166 4.98 -5.33 0.52
CA LEU A 166 6.21 -6.04 0.23
C LEU A 166 6.81 -5.52 -1.07
N LEU A 167 8.12 -5.23 -1.04
CA LEU A 167 8.89 -4.85 -2.22
C LEU A 167 10.18 -5.64 -2.28
N VAL A 168 10.45 -6.23 -3.44
CA VAL A 168 11.76 -6.79 -3.78
C VAL A 168 12.68 -5.67 -4.28
N TYR A 169 13.98 -5.88 -4.19
CA TYR A 169 14.99 -4.86 -4.50
C TYR A 169 16.29 -5.52 -4.98
N PRO A 170 17.14 -4.85 -5.77
CA PRO A 170 18.47 -5.36 -6.10
C PRO A 170 19.41 -5.27 -4.90
N PHE A 171 20.32 -6.23 -4.75
CA PHE A 171 21.47 -6.10 -3.85
C PHE A 171 22.49 -5.11 -4.43
N LEU A 172 23.42 -4.63 -3.59
CA LEU A 172 24.41 -3.61 -3.99
C LEU A 172 25.29 -4.04 -5.17
N ASP A 173 25.62 -5.31 -5.25
CA ASP A 173 26.47 -5.92 -6.27
C ASP A 173 25.69 -6.69 -7.35
N GLU A 174 24.36 -6.58 -7.34
CA GLU A 174 23.49 -7.30 -8.25
C GLU A 174 23.15 -6.49 -9.51
N SER A 175 23.14 -7.15 -10.65
CA SER A 175 22.65 -6.54 -11.87
C SER A 175 21.13 -6.40 -11.86
N LEU A 176 20.61 -5.30 -12.44
CA LEU A 176 19.17 -5.12 -12.65
C LEU A 176 18.55 -6.24 -13.50
N GLU A 177 19.36 -6.86 -14.38
CA GLU A 177 18.92 -7.97 -15.21
C GLU A 177 18.59 -9.21 -14.38
N PHE A 178 19.41 -9.53 -13.36
CA PHE A 178 19.14 -10.63 -12.45
C PHE A 178 17.79 -10.42 -11.74
N LEU A 179 17.57 -9.21 -11.21
CA LEU A 179 16.30 -8.89 -10.54
C LEU A 179 15.11 -9.04 -11.49
N LYS A 180 15.23 -8.56 -12.74
CA LYS A 180 14.16 -8.69 -13.74
C LYS A 180 13.84 -10.14 -14.06
N LEU A 181 14.86 -10.98 -14.26
CA LEU A 181 14.67 -12.40 -14.58
C LEU A 181 14.01 -13.20 -13.44
N ASN A 182 14.28 -12.81 -12.19
CA ASN A 182 13.78 -13.53 -11.02
C ASN A 182 12.60 -12.84 -10.33
N LYS A 183 12.10 -11.72 -10.84
CA LYS A 183 11.12 -10.87 -10.14
C LYS A 183 9.89 -11.63 -9.71
N SER A 184 9.28 -12.41 -10.60
CA SER A 184 8.07 -13.18 -10.32
C SER A 184 8.26 -14.12 -9.13
N MET A 185 9.34 -14.91 -9.16
CA MET A 185 9.69 -15.84 -8.09
C MET A 185 9.92 -15.11 -6.77
N LEU A 186 10.75 -14.05 -6.77
CA LEU A 186 11.08 -13.30 -5.57
C LEU A 186 9.84 -12.65 -4.93
N VAL A 187 8.93 -12.10 -5.75
CA VAL A 187 7.67 -11.51 -5.26
C VAL A 187 6.78 -12.59 -4.66
N GLN A 188 6.56 -13.70 -5.36
CA GLN A 188 5.71 -14.80 -4.89
C GLN A 188 6.24 -15.44 -3.60
N GLU A 189 7.53 -15.73 -3.50
CA GLU A 189 8.15 -16.29 -2.30
C GLU A 189 8.11 -15.32 -1.11
N SER A 190 8.26 -14.01 -1.38
CA SER A 190 8.10 -12.97 -0.35
C SER A 190 6.69 -12.97 0.22
N VAL A 191 5.68 -13.04 -0.62
CA VAL A 191 4.27 -13.10 -0.20
C VAL A 191 3.99 -14.40 0.55
N SER A 192 4.50 -15.53 0.06
CA SER A 192 4.34 -16.85 0.69
C SER A 192 4.86 -16.88 2.13
N GLU A 193 6.01 -16.26 2.43
CA GLU A 193 6.52 -16.17 3.80
C GLU A 193 5.53 -15.46 4.71
N PHE A 194 5.02 -14.29 4.29
CA PHE A 194 4.18 -13.44 5.15
C PHE A 194 2.67 -13.78 5.09
N ALA A 195 2.26 -14.72 4.25
CA ALA A 195 0.92 -15.29 4.27
C ALA A 195 0.66 -16.18 5.50
N ASP A 196 1.71 -16.62 6.20
CA ASP A 196 1.59 -17.38 7.45
C ASP A 196 0.79 -16.57 8.50
N PRO A 197 -0.24 -17.15 9.11
CA PRO A 197 -1.09 -16.50 10.14
C PRO A 197 -0.30 -15.88 11.30
N LYS A 198 0.91 -16.36 11.59
CA LYS A 198 1.75 -15.83 12.68
C LYS A 198 2.11 -14.35 12.53
N TYR A 199 2.02 -13.80 11.31
CA TYR A 199 2.31 -12.40 11.03
C TYR A 199 1.08 -11.49 11.17
N SER A 200 -0.10 -12.05 11.35
CA SER A 200 -1.37 -11.31 11.59
C SER A 200 -1.70 -10.25 10.54
N VAL A 201 -1.26 -10.46 9.28
CA VAL A 201 -1.56 -9.57 8.15
C VAL A 201 -3.04 -9.68 7.82
N ASP A 202 -3.73 -8.54 7.67
CA ASP A 202 -5.14 -8.48 7.30
C ASP A 202 -5.34 -8.14 5.81
N LEU A 203 -4.42 -7.35 5.25
CA LEU A 203 -4.46 -6.86 3.88
C LEU A 203 -3.04 -6.77 3.31
N PHE A 204 -2.80 -7.34 2.14
CA PHE A 204 -1.55 -7.15 1.44
C PHE A 204 -1.62 -5.98 0.45
N LYS A 205 -0.51 -5.25 0.32
CA LYS A 205 -0.24 -4.30 -0.77
C LYS A 205 0.91 -4.86 -1.59
N LEU A 206 0.60 -5.38 -2.79
CA LEU A 206 1.53 -6.17 -3.59
C LEU A 206 2.01 -5.41 -4.81
N GLU A 207 3.28 -5.60 -5.15
CA GLU A 207 3.84 -5.09 -6.40
C GLU A 207 3.51 -6.01 -7.59
N ASN A 208 3.59 -5.43 -8.79
CA ASN A 208 3.47 -6.18 -10.04
C ASN A 208 4.53 -7.29 -10.11
N PRO A 209 4.13 -8.57 -10.20
CA PRO A 209 5.07 -9.69 -10.20
C PRO A 209 5.81 -9.89 -11.54
N VAL A 210 5.44 -9.14 -12.60
CA VAL A 210 6.13 -9.16 -13.90
C VAL A 210 6.81 -7.83 -14.17
N ASN A 211 7.72 -7.76 -15.13
CA ASN A 211 8.33 -6.48 -15.50
C ASN A 211 7.37 -5.67 -16.38
N ASP A 212 7.46 -4.35 -16.29
CA ASP A 212 6.64 -3.46 -17.12
C ASP A 212 6.93 -3.66 -18.63
N SER A 213 8.17 -4.03 -18.99
CA SER A 213 8.55 -4.40 -20.36
C SER A 213 7.76 -5.58 -20.90
N ASP A 214 7.44 -6.56 -20.06
CA ASP A 214 6.73 -7.77 -20.47
C ASP A 214 5.25 -7.48 -20.75
N LEU A 215 4.70 -6.45 -20.13
CA LEU A 215 3.32 -5.96 -20.38
C LEU A 215 3.18 -5.22 -21.72
N LEU A 216 4.28 -4.72 -22.28
CA LEU A 216 4.30 -3.85 -23.46
C LEU A 216 4.84 -4.55 -24.70
N SER A 217 5.64 -5.59 -24.55
CA SER A 217 6.34 -6.24 -25.64
C SER A 217 5.43 -7.23 -26.39
N LYS A 218 5.48 -7.17 -27.74
CA LYS A 218 4.87 -8.21 -28.58
C LYS A 218 5.65 -9.53 -28.51
N ASP A 219 6.92 -9.45 -28.16
CA ASP A 219 7.86 -10.58 -28.05
C ASP A 219 8.08 -11.02 -26.59
N GLY A 220 7.38 -10.39 -25.62
CA GLY A 220 7.41 -10.73 -24.18
C GLY A 220 6.52 -11.91 -23.82
N LEU A 221 6.22 -12.05 -22.52
CA LEU A 221 5.28 -13.04 -22.02
C LEU A 221 3.91 -12.83 -22.69
N ASN A 222 3.27 -13.93 -23.10
CA ASN A 222 1.90 -13.83 -23.62
C ASN A 222 0.90 -13.54 -22.48
N THR A 223 -0.28 -13.07 -22.85
CA THR A 223 -1.33 -12.67 -21.90
C THR A 223 -1.71 -13.78 -20.93
N GLU A 224 -1.72 -15.04 -21.36
CA GLU A 224 -2.07 -16.20 -20.52
C GLU A 224 -0.97 -16.47 -19.49
N SER A 225 0.29 -16.40 -19.88
CA SER A 225 1.43 -16.57 -18.97
C SER A 225 1.48 -15.47 -17.92
N ILE A 226 1.22 -14.21 -18.30
CA ILE A 226 1.13 -13.10 -17.37
C ILE A 226 -0.03 -13.33 -16.38
N GLN A 227 -1.21 -13.69 -16.89
CA GLN A 227 -2.37 -13.94 -16.03
C GLN A 227 -2.09 -15.05 -15.03
N LYS A 228 -1.46 -16.14 -15.47
CA LYS A 228 -1.10 -17.26 -14.59
C LYS A 228 -0.20 -16.82 -13.43
N ILE A 229 0.79 -15.95 -13.68
CA ILE A 229 1.66 -15.40 -12.63
C ILE A 229 0.86 -14.59 -11.61
N PHE A 230 -0.11 -13.78 -12.06
CA PHE A 230 -0.99 -13.04 -11.15
C PHE A 230 -1.94 -13.96 -10.38
N ASP A 231 -2.49 -15.01 -11.03
CA ASP A 231 -3.37 -15.98 -10.39
C ASP A 231 -2.64 -16.74 -9.27
N GLU A 232 -1.39 -17.14 -9.51
CA GLU A 232 -0.52 -17.77 -8.50
C GLU A 232 -0.28 -16.81 -7.34
N LEU A 233 0.03 -15.53 -7.60
CA LEU A 233 0.21 -14.50 -6.56
C LEU A 233 -1.06 -14.34 -5.71
N GLY A 234 -2.24 -14.25 -6.34
CA GLY A 234 -3.52 -14.15 -5.66
C GLY A 234 -3.82 -15.36 -4.78
N GLN A 235 -3.49 -16.58 -5.23
CA GLN A 235 -3.64 -17.81 -4.45
C GLN A 235 -2.69 -17.85 -3.25
N ILE A 236 -1.41 -17.49 -3.46
CA ILE A 236 -0.37 -17.49 -2.42
C ILE A 236 -0.70 -16.49 -1.31
N SER A 237 -1.30 -15.34 -1.63
CA SER A 237 -1.58 -14.29 -0.64
C SER A 237 -2.43 -14.78 0.52
N GLY A 238 -3.39 -15.67 0.28
CA GLY A 238 -4.28 -16.23 1.31
C GLY A 238 -5.06 -15.18 2.11
N ARG A 239 -5.02 -13.92 1.70
CA ARG A 239 -5.63 -12.74 2.33
C ARG A 239 -6.17 -11.81 1.24
N PRO A 240 -7.13 -10.91 1.56
CA PRO A 240 -7.44 -9.80 0.67
C PRO A 240 -6.17 -9.01 0.33
N TRP A 241 -6.08 -8.52 -0.90
CA TRP A 241 -4.91 -7.77 -1.35
C TRP A 241 -5.27 -6.67 -2.34
N VAL A 242 -4.42 -5.65 -2.39
CA VAL A 242 -4.53 -4.53 -3.31
C VAL A 242 -3.25 -4.39 -4.13
N MET A 243 -3.38 -3.95 -5.38
CA MET A 243 -2.25 -3.72 -6.26
C MET A 243 -1.66 -2.34 -6.02
N LEU A 244 -0.33 -2.25 -5.92
CA LEU A 244 0.41 -0.99 -5.87
C LEU A 244 0.92 -0.59 -7.27
N SER A 245 1.15 0.70 -7.48
CA SER A 245 1.57 1.21 -8.78
C SER A 245 3.09 1.22 -9.03
N ALA A 246 3.92 1.14 -7.99
CA ALA A 246 5.39 1.19 -8.03
C ALA A 246 6.01 2.32 -8.87
N GLY A 247 5.21 3.30 -9.31
CA GLY A 247 5.64 4.34 -10.24
C GLY A 247 5.47 3.98 -11.72
N ALA A 248 4.70 2.93 -12.03
CA ALA A 248 4.25 2.65 -13.38
C ALA A 248 3.49 3.85 -13.96
N SER A 249 3.55 4.02 -15.29
CA SER A 249 2.70 5.01 -15.97
C SER A 249 1.21 4.68 -15.79
N ALA A 250 0.33 5.67 -15.99
CA ALA A 250 -1.11 5.49 -15.88
C ALA A 250 -1.61 4.33 -16.76
N ASP A 251 -1.14 4.24 -18.00
CA ASP A 251 -1.54 3.18 -18.93
C ASP A 251 -1.05 1.79 -18.51
N ASN A 252 0.18 1.69 -18.02
CA ASN A 252 0.70 0.42 -17.53
C ASN A 252 -0.03 -0.01 -16.27
N PHE A 253 -0.28 0.91 -15.34
CA PHE A 253 -0.98 0.56 -14.12
C PHE A 253 -2.42 0.09 -14.40
N ARG A 254 -3.11 0.69 -15.37
CA ARG A 254 -4.44 0.21 -15.80
C ARG A 254 -4.39 -1.23 -16.31
N LYS A 255 -3.37 -1.60 -17.10
CA LYS A 255 -3.17 -2.99 -17.56
C LYS A 255 -2.88 -3.93 -16.40
N ILE A 256 -2.00 -3.53 -15.48
CA ILE A 256 -1.67 -4.30 -14.27
C ILE A 256 -2.94 -4.58 -13.45
N LEU A 257 -3.80 -3.58 -13.26
CA LEU A 257 -5.06 -3.74 -12.53
C LEU A 257 -5.99 -4.76 -13.17
N GLN A 258 -6.05 -4.85 -14.50
CA GLN A 258 -6.88 -5.85 -15.18
C GLN A 258 -6.43 -7.30 -14.85
N TYR A 259 -5.12 -7.57 -14.82
CA TYR A 259 -4.60 -8.86 -14.40
C TYR A 259 -4.84 -9.12 -12.91
N ALA A 260 -4.57 -8.11 -12.08
CA ALA A 260 -4.74 -8.22 -10.63
C ALA A 260 -6.19 -8.51 -10.23
N PHE A 261 -7.17 -7.86 -10.85
CA PHE A 261 -8.58 -8.07 -10.54
C PHE A 261 -9.07 -9.46 -10.96
N ARG A 262 -8.63 -9.98 -12.11
CA ARG A 262 -8.89 -11.36 -12.51
C ARG A 262 -8.29 -12.38 -11.53
N ALA A 263 -7.14 -12.04 -10.93
CA ALA A 263 -6.47 -12.84 -9.91
C ALA A 263 -7.05 -12.65 -8.49
N GLY A 264 -8.12 -11.88 -8.33
CA GLY A 264 -8.85 -11.74 -7.06
C GLY A 264 -8.43 -10.56 -6.19
N ALA A 265 -7.71 -9.57 -6.72
CA ALA A 265 -7.41 -8.34 -5.99
C ALA A 265 -8.69 -7.62 -5.58
N SER A 266 -8.68 -7.08 -4.36
CA SER A 266 -9.81 -6.35 -3.77
C SER A 266 -9.76 -4.83 -4.02
N GLY A 267 -8.92 -4.39 -4.94
CA GLY A 267 -8.78 -2.99 -5.29
C GLY A 267 -7.33 -2.58 -5.55
N PHE A 268 -7.07 -1.29 -5.36
CA PHE A 268 -5.74 -0.71 -5.51
C PHE A 268 -5.38 0.21 -4.33
N LEU A 269 -4.07 0.40 -4.14
CA LEU A 269 -3.50 1.42 -3.28
C LEU A 269 -2.36 2.09 -4.06
N ALA A 270 -2.63 3.23 -4.69
CA ALA A 270 -1.76 3.86 -5.65
C ALA A 270 -1.51 5.34 -5.33
N GLY A 271 -0.36 5.85 -5.74
CA GLY A 271 0.02 7.24 -5.58
C GLY A 271 0.60 7.80 -6.88
N ARG A 272 1.88 7.55 -7.14
CA ARG A 272 2.62 8.16 -8.25
C ARG A 272 1.99 7.97 -9.64
N ALA A 273 1.38 6.85 -9.92
CA ALA A 273 0.67 6.67 -11.20
C ALA A 273 -0.51 7.65 -11.38
N ILE A 274 -1.00 8.26 -10.29
CA ILE A 274 -2.14 9.18 -10.31
C ILE A 274 -1.69 10.64 -10.35
N TRP A 275 -0.68 11.00 -9.52
CA TRP A 275 -0.38 12.40 -9.25
C TRP A 275 1.05 12.83 -9.61
N TRP A 276 1.93 11.91 -10.02
CA TRP A 276 3.35 12.20 -10.19
C TRP A 276 3.61 13.28 -11.25
N GLU A 277 3.02 13.15 -12.43
CA GLU A 277 3.21 14.11 -13.52
C GLU A 277 2.66 15.49 -13.17
N SER A 278 1.48 15.54 -12.54
CA SER A 278 0.90 16.80 -12.06
C SER A 278 1.81 17.52 -11.07
N PHE A 279 2.48 16.78 -10.18
CA PHE A 279 3.43 17.33 -9.24
C PHE A 279 4.73 17.79 -9.91
N VAL A 280 5.40 16.89 -10.62
CA VAL A 280 6.75 17.14 -11.14
C VAL A 280 6.77 18.25 -12.19
N ASN A 281 5.76 18.31 -13.04
CA ASN A 281 5.68 19.29 -14.13
C ASN A 281 5.26 20.69 -13.67
N ASN A 282 4.69 20.83 -12.46
CA ASN A 282 4.11 22.10 -12.03
C ASN A 282 4.71 22.66 -10.73
N PHE A 283 5.47 21.87 -9.95
CA PHE A 283 6.13 22.43 -8.77
C PHE A 283 7.17 23.49 -9.19
N PRO A 284 7.24 24.67 -8.50
CA PRO A 284 6.67 24.98 -7.18
C PRO A 284 5.24 25.58 -7.19
N GLU A 285 4.59 25.71 -8.32
CA GLU A 285 3.31 26.39 -8.46
C GLU A 285 2.15 25.51 -7.96
N ILE A 286 1.81 25.58 -6.67
CA ILE A 286 0.80 24.73 -6.01
C ILE A 286 -0.56 24.80 -6.70
N ASP A 287 -0.99 25.98 -7.17
CA ASP A 287 -2.27 26.15 -7.88
C ASP A 287 -2.26 25.45 -9.26
N GLN A 288 -1.10 25.35 -9.92
CA GLN A 288 -0.97 24.61 -11.17
C GLN A 288 -1.00 23.09 -10.91
N ILE A 289 -0.36 22.63 -9.81
CA ILE A 289 -0.48 21.23 -9.37
C ILE A 289 -1.96 20.89 -9.18
N ARG A 290 -2.70 21.72 -8.44
CA ARG A 290 -4.15 21.53 -8.21
C ARG A 290 -4.93 21.43 -9.51
N LYS A 291 -4.77 22.37 -10.42
CA LYS A 291 -5.47 22.38 -11.71
C LYS A 291 -5.16 21.15 -12.55
N SER A 292 -3.89 20.74 -12.62
CA SER A 292 -3.49 19.54 -13.33
C SER A 292 -4.09 18.28 -12.71
N LEU A 293 -4.13 18.20 -11.38
CA LEU A 293 -4.77 17.08 -10.67
C LEU A 293 -6.27 17.01 -10.92
N GLU A 294 -6.97 18.15 -10.93
CA GLU A 294 -8.41 18.21 -11.21
C GLU A 294 -8.73 17.77 -12.65
N LEU A 295 -7.86 18.08 -13.61
CA LEU A 295 -8.04 17.70 -15.01
C LEU A 295 -7.65 16.25 -15.29
N ASP A 296 -6.44 15.86 -14.87
CA ASP A 296 -5.83 14.58 -15.27
C ASP A 296 -5.89 13.55 -14.15
N GLY A 297 -5.49 13.91 -12.93
CA GLY A 297 -5.44 13.00 -11.78
C GLY A 297 -6.82 12.48 -11.38
N VAL A 298 -7.81 13.37 -11.25
CA VAL A 298 -9.20 13.02 -10.92
C VAL A 298 -9.84 12.20 -12.04
N LYS A 299 -9.60 12.58 -13.29
CA LYS A 299 -10.10 11.81 -14.44
C LYS A 299 -9.54 10.38 -14.41
N TYR A 300 -8.24 10.25 -14.21
CA TYR A 300 -7.60 8.94 -14.14
C TYR A 300 -8.09 8.13 -12.93
N MET A 301 -8.29 8.77 -11.76
CA MET A 301 -8.91 8.11 -10.60
C MET A 301 -10.29 7.55 -10.92
N ARG A 302 -11.13 8.29 -11.61
CA ARG A 302 -12.47 7.82 -12.04
C ARG A 302 -12.36 6.61 -12.96
N GLU A 303 -11.45 6.63 -13.92
CA GLU A 303 -11.23 5.51 -14.83
C GLU A 303 -10.82 4.22 -14.08
N ILE A 304 -9.87 4.29 -13.15
CA ILE A 304 -9.46 3.11 -12.37
C ILE A 304 -10.47 2.72 -11.29
N ASN A 305 -11.28 3.66 -10.79
CA ASN A 305 -12.39 3.39 -9.90
C ASN A 305 -13.52 2.61 -10.60
N ASP A 306 -13.85 2.99 -11.83
CA ASP A 306 -14.83 2.29 -12.65
C ASP A 306 -14.35 0.87 -12.98
N LEU A 307 -13.08 0.75 -13.39
CA LEU A 307 -12.44 -0.55 -13.61
C LEU A 307 -12.51 -1.44 -12.35
N SER A 308 -12.20 -0.87 -11.19
CA SER A 308 -12.23 -1.58 -9.91
C SER A 308 -13.65 -2.01 -9.53
N THR A 309 -14.63 -1.12 -9.71
CA THR A 309 -16.04 -1.40 -9.42
C THR A 309 -16.58 -2.55 -10.27
N GLN A 310 -16.12 -2.66 -11.52
CA GLN A 310 -16.58 -3.68 -12.47
C GLN A 310 -15.87 -5.04 -12.27
N HIS A 311 -14.62 -5.04 -11.80
CA HIS A 311 -13.77 -6.23 -11.92
C HIS A 311 -13.06 -6.66 -10.64
N ALA A 312 -12.91 -5.78 -9.63
CA ALA A 312 -12.28 -6.16 -8.38
C ALA A 312 -13.21 -7.01 -7.51
N ASN A 313 -12.64 -7.90 -6.71
CA ASN A 313 -13.41 -8.71 -5.77
C ASN A 313 -13.57 -7.97 -4.43
N PRO A 314 -14.79 -7.80 -3.90
CA PRO A 314 -14.97 -7.28 -2.55
C PRO A 314 -14.13 -8.05 -1.55
N TRP A 315 -13.43 -7.37 -0.65
CA TRP A 315 -12.60 -8.03 0.37
C TRP A 315 -13.41 -9.02 1.22
N THR A 316 -14.71 -8.75 1.40
CA THR A 316 -15.64 -9.60 2.15
C THR A 316 -15.95 -10.91 1.45
N SER A 317 -15.72 -11.03 0.14
CA SER A 317 -15.90 -12.25 -0.64
C SER A 317 -14.67 -13.15 -0.68
N HIS A 318 -13.57 -12.73 -0.02
CA HIS A 318 -12.35 -13.54 0.00
C HIS A 318 -12.59 -14.89 0.69
N PRO A 319 -12.08 -16.02 0.15
CA PRO A 319 -12.29 -17.36 0.69
C PRO A 319 -11.95 -17.53 2.17
N LEU A 320 -11.05 -16.68 2.70
CA LEU A 320 -10.70 -16.64 4.12
C LEU A 320 -11.92 -16.49 5.05
N TYR A 321 -12.97 -15.82 4.60
CA TYR A 321 -14.17 -15.52 5.40
C TYR A 321 -15.34 -16.48 5.15
N ASP A 322 -15.10 -17.57 4.42
CA ASP A 322 -16.14 -18.49 3.94
C ASP A 322 -17.24 -17.73 3.17
N SER A 323 -18.50 -17.90 3.57
CA SER A 323 -19.63 -17.25 2.92
C SER A 323 -19.98 -15.86 3.49
N SER A 324 -19.43 -15.50 4.65
CA SER A 324 -19.72 -14.22 5.30
C SER A 324 -18.66 -13.82 6.31
N VAL A 325 -18.34 -12.51 6.34
CA VAL A 325 -17.48 -11.93 7.39
C VAL A 325 -18.29 -11.83 8.67
N GLN A 326 -17.82 -12.47 9.73
CA GLN A 326 -18.45 -12.44 11.04
C GLN A 326 -17.52 -11.77 12.06
N MET A 327 -18.11 -10.93 12.92
CA MET A 327 -17.42 -10.32 14.04
C MET A 327 -17.20 -11.34 15.16
N GLN A 328 -16.00 -11.38 15.71
CA GLN A 328 -15.71 -12.16 16.93
C GLN A 328 -16.59 -11.68 18.09
N TYR A 329 -16.98 -12.64 18.93
CA TYR A 329 -17.78 -12.35 20.13
C TYR A 329 -19.10 -11.61 19.88
N SER A 330 -19.70 -11.75 18.67
CA SER A 330 -21.01 -11.16 18.38
C SER A 330 -22.13 -11.83 19.16
N THR A 331 -22.06 -11.72 20.50
CA THR A 331 -22.98 -12.32 21.49
C THR A 331 -23.30 -11.32 22.59
N ARG A 332 -24.25 -11.65 23.48
CA ARG A 332 -24.59 -10.87 24.68
C ARG A 332 -23.39 -10.64 25.62
N ASP A 333 -22.39 -11.50 25.56
CA ASP A 333 -21.19 -11.45 26.40
C ASP A 333 -20.05 -10.65 25.77
N PHE A 334 -20.29 -9.90 24.68
CA PHE A 334 -19.27 -9.14 23.94
C PHE A 334 -18.37 -8.31 24.86
N ALA A 335 -18.96 -7.49 25.73
CA ALA A 335 -18.19 -6.63 26.61
C ALA A 335 -17.25 -7.39 27.58
N LYS A 336 -17.61 -8.62 27.94
CA LYS A 336 -16.81 -9.48 28.82
C LYS A 336 -15.69 -10.20 28.07
N LEU A 337 -15.95 -10.56 26.80
CA LEU A 337 -15.05 -11.38 25.97
C LEU A 337 -14.09 -10.53 25.14
N TYR A 338 -14.47 -9.28 24.87
CA TYR A 338 -13.63 -8.33 24.15
C TYR A 338 -12.49 -7.88 25.06
N GLY A 339 -11.24 -8.21 24.68
CA GLY A 339 -10.07 -8.03 25.52
C GLY A 339 -9.72 -6.56 25.82
N GLU A 340 -9.00 -6.37 26.93
CA GLU A 340 -8.35 -5.10 27.27
C GLU A 340 -6.98 -5.00 26.54
N PHE A 341 -6.52 -3.78 26.26
CA PHE A 341 -5.24 -3.48 25.58
C PHE A 341 -4.03 -3.61 26.50
#